data_7575fb6fc163b3ae591e0bf43bbd8691
#
_entry.id   7575fb6fc163b3ae591e0bf43bbd8691
#
_cell.length_a   1.000
_cell.length_b   1.000
_cell.length_c   1.000
_cell.angle_alpha   90.00
_cell.angle_beta   90.00
_cell.angle_gamma   90.00
#
_symmetry.space_group_name_H-M   'P 1'
#
loop_
_entity.id
_entity.type
_entity.pdbx_description
1 polymer ?
#
loop_
_entity_poly.entity_id
_entity_poly.type
_entity_poly.pdbx_seq_one_letter_code
_entity_poly.pdbx_strand_id
1 'polypeptide(L)' 'MNNDKEVCALEEIRTKLSKRIGGIYTTIGCHLDDNDTNTDISFLRKLYAEAKGLHEADKIVYDKLKELNKKEQDNVQRFE' A
#
# COMPACT_ATOMS: atom_id res chain seq x y z
N MET A 1 -2.70 23.85 5.96
CA MET A 1 -4.10 23.71 6.34
C MET A 1 -4.88 22.85 5.36
N ASN A 2 -4.96 23.22 4.08
CA ASN A 2 -5.61 22.34 3.10
C ASN A 2 -4.88 21.02 2.92
N ASN A 3 -3.57 21.02 3.17
CA ASN A 3 -2.76 19.80 3.04
C ASN A 3 -3.07 18.76 4.11
N ASP A 4 -3.53 19.19 5.30
CA ASP A 4 -3.80 18.24 6.38
C ASP A 4 -4.92 17.27 6.03
N LYS A 5 -5.99 17.75 5.41
CA LYS A 5 -7.09 16.90 4.99
C LYS A 5 -6.65 15.93 3.89
N GLU A 6 -5.85 16.42 2.96
CA GLU A 6 -5.32 15.60 1.87
C GLU A 6 -4.38 14.54 2.41
N VAL A 7 -3.49 14.90 3.32
CA VAL A 7 -2.56 13.96 3.95
C VAL A 7 -3.33 12.88 4.72
N CYS A 8 -4.34 13.26 5.51
CA CYS A 8 -5.15 12.30 6.26
C CYS A 8 -5.87 11.33 5.33
N ALA A 9 -6.44 11.84 4.22
CA ALA A 9 -7.13 11.00 3.25
C ALA A 9 -6.17 10.00 2.60
N LEU A 10 -4.97 10.46 2.24
CA LEU A 10 -3.97 9.60 1.62
C LEU A 10 -3.45 8.54 2.60
N GLU A 11 -3.23 8.91 3.86
CA GLU A 11 -2.81 7.96 4.88
C GLU A 11 -3.88 6.90 5.14
N GLU A 12 -5.15 7.30 5.12
CA GLU A 12 -6.25 6.36 5.26
C GLU A 12 -6.28 5.37 4.09
N ILE A 13 -6.07 5.86 2.88
CA ILE A 13 -5.98 5.00 1.70
C ILE A 13 -4.83 4.01 1.86
N ARG A 14 -3.65 4.46 2.30
CA ARG A 14 -2.51 3.58 2.51
C ARG A 14 -2.81 2.50 3.54
N THR A 15 -3.49 2.87 4.62
CA THR A 15 -3.88 1.90 5.65
C THR A 15 -4.77 0.81 5.08
N LYS A 16 -5.75 1.20 4.27
CA LYS A 16 -6.65 0.25 3.61
C LYS A 16 -5.89 -0.65 2.63
N LEU A 17 -4.99 -0.06 1.84
CA LEU A 17 -4.16 -0.82 0.91
C LEU A 17 -3.27 -1.82 1.65
N SER A 18 -2.64 -1.40 2.75
CA SER A 18 -1.78 -2.27 3.55
C SER A 18 -2.54 -3.46 4.11
N LYS A 19 -3.75 -3.22 4.61
CA LYS A 19 -4.61 -4.31 5.12
C LYS A 19 -4.96 -5.30 4.03
N ARG A 20 -5.30 -4.81 2.85
CA ARG A 20 -5.65 -5.67 1.72
C ARG A 20 -4.44 -6.49 1.27
N ILE A 21 -3.29 -5.84 1.15
CA ILE A 21 -2.04 -6.52 0.77
C ILE A 21 -1.70 -7.60 1.79
N GLY A 22 -1.76 -7.26 3.08
CA GLY A 22 -1.48 -8.21 4.14
C GLY A 22 -2.41 -9.41 4.11
N GLY A 23 -3.71 -9.17 3.87
CA GLY A 23 -4.68 -10.24 3.72
C GLY A 23 -4.37 -11.16 2.57
N ILE A 24 -3.95 -10.61 1.43
CA ILE A 24 -3.58 -11.40 0.26
C ILE A 24 -2.36 -12.26 0.57
N TYR A 25 -1.31 -11.71 1.17
CA TYR A 25 -0.12 -12.47 1.53
C TYR A 25 -0.43 -13.56 2.55
N THR A 26 -1.29 -13.27 3.51
CA THR A 26 -1.72 -14.28 4.49
C THR A 26 -2.42 -15.43 3.78
N THR A 27 -3.31 -15.12 2.84
CA THR A 27 -4.02 -16.14 2.07
C THR A 27 -3.05 -17.00 1.26
N ILE A 28 -2.08 -16.36 0.59
CA ILE A 28 -1.06 -17.08 -0.17
C ILE A 28 -0.26 -18.01 0.75
N GLY A 29 0.16 -17.50 1.92
CA GLY A 29 0.90 -18.27 2.89
C GLY A 29 0.14 -19.49 3.38
N CYS A 30 -1.15 -19.33 3.68
CA CYS A 30 -2.00 -20.44 4.10
C CYS A 30 -2.09 -21.52 3.04
N HIS A 31 -2.24 -21.14 1.78
CA HIS A 31 -2.29 -22.12 0.68
C HIS A 31 -0.97 -22.86 0.52
N LEU A 32 0.15 -22.17 0.71
CA LEU A 32 1.47 -22.81 0.59
C LEU A 32 1.76 -23.73 1.77
N ASP A 33 1.32 -23.37 2.97
CA ASP A 33 1.59 -24.14 4.20
C ASP A 33 0.78 -25.42 4.28
N ASP A 34 -0.37 -25.48 3.64
CA ASP A 34 -1.26 -26.63 3.71
C ASP A 34 -0.72 -27.87 3.00
N ASN A 35 0.40 -27.77 2.29
CA ASN A 35 0.99 -28.89 1.55
C ASN A 35 -0.03 -29.60 0.64
N ASP A 36 -1.08 -28.88 0.27
CA ASP A 36 -2.14 -29.44 -0.54
C ASP A 36 -1.66 -29.50 -1.99
N THR A 37 -1.55 -30.72 -2.50
CA THR A 37 -1.11 -30.94 -3.87
C THR A 37 -2.10 -30.36 -4.89
N ASN A 38 -3.27 -29.94 -4.42
CA ASN A 38 -4.30 -29.35 -5.25
C ASN A 38 -4.25 -27.81 -5.25
N THR A 39 -3.18 -27.19 -4.75
CA THR A 39 -3.03 -25.76 -4.80
C THR A 39 -3.13 -25.26 -6.22
N ASP A 40 -4.11 -24.39 -6.47
CA ASP A 40 -4.34 -23.86 -7.81
C ASP A 40 -3.35 -22.71 -8.07
N ILE A 41 -2.39 -23.00 -8.93
CA ILE A 41 -1.36 -22.02 -9.31
C ILE A 41 -2.00 -20.79 -9.97
N SER A 42 -3.07 -20.99 -10.75
CA SER A 42 -3.77 -19.86 -11.36
C SER A 42 -4.35 -18.92 -10.33
N PHE A 43 -4.92 -19.48 -9.26
CA PHE A 43 -5.46 -18.69 -8.16
C PHE A 43 -4.36 -17.90 -7.45
N LEU A 44 -3.23 -18.53 -7.17
CA LEU A 44 -2.09 -17.87 -6.54
C LEU A 44 -1.54 -16.76 -7.42
N ARG A 45 -1.47 -16.98 -8.72
CA ARG A 45 -1.02 -15.96 -9.66
C ARG A 45 -1.95 -14.75 -9.66
N LYS A 46 -3.25 -14.98 -9.59
CA LYS A 46 -4.22 -13.89 -9.51
C LYS A 46 -4.05 -13.06 -8.24
N LEU A 47 -3.87 -13.76 -7.11
CA LEU A 47 -3.63 -13.06 -5.83
C LEU A 47 -2.34 -12.26 -5.87
N TYR A 48 -1.28 -12.84 -6.41
CA TYR A 48 0.01 -12.16 -6.52
C TYR A 48 -0.09 -10.93 -7.41
N ALA A 49 -0.78 -11.05 -8.54
CA ALA A 49 -0.98 -9.92 -9.45
C ALA A 49 -1.79 -8.80 -8.78
N GLU A 50 -2.81 -9.16 -8.00
CA GLU A 50 -3.59 -8.19 -7.24
C GLU A 50 -2.71 -7.46 -6.22
N ALA A 51 -1.90 -8.21 -5.47
CA ALA A 51 -0.99 -7.62 -4.49
C ALA A 51 0.00 -6.67 -5.16
N LYS A 52 0.53 -7.05 -6.32
CA LYS A 52 1.47 -6.22 -7.07
C LYS A 52 0.83 -4.91 -7.49
N GLY A 53 -0.41 -4.96 -7.99
CA GLY A 53 -1.15 -3.75 -8.36
C GLY A 53 -1.41 -2.85 -7.17
N LEU A 54 -1.73 -3.44 -6.02
CA LEU A 54 -1.95 -2.68 -4.80
C LEU A 54 -0.67 -2.03 -4.30
N HIS A 55 0.48 -2.71 -4.42
CA HIS A 55 1.77 -2.13 -4.09
C HIS A 55 2.10 -0.94 -4.98
N GLU A 56 1.80 -1.02 -6.26
CA GLU A 56 2.01 0.09 -7.18
C GLU A 56 1.14 1.29 -6.80
N ALA A 57 -0.12 1.02 -6.45
CA ALA A 57 -1.02 2.08 -5.99
C ALA A 57 -0.50 2.71 -4.70
N ASP A 58 -0.05 1.89 -3.75
CA ASP A 58 0.50 2.38 -2.49
C ASP A 58 1.74 3.26 -2.73
N LYS A 59 2.59 2.86 -3.68
CA LYS A 59 3.76 3.66 -4.03
C LYS A 59 3.37 5.03 -4.56
N ILE A 60 2.35 5.10 -5.41
CA ILE A 60 1.86 6.38 -5.93
C ILE A 60 1.38 7.26 -4.79
N VAL A 61 0.61 6.70 -3.87
CA VAL A 61 0.11 7.43 -2.69
C VAL A 61 1.27 7.88 -1.81
N TYR A 62 2.23 6.99 -1.58
CA TYR A 62 3.42 7.30 -0.77
C TYR A 62 4.21 8.46 -1.37
N ASP A 63 4.43 8.42 -2.70
CA ASP A 63 5.15 9.49 -3.38
C ASP A 63 4.43 10.83 -3.25
N LYS A 64 3.11 10.82 -3.33
CA LYS A 64 2.32 12.03 -3.14
C LYS A 64 2.42 12.57 -1.72
N LEU A 65 2.35 11.67 -0.73
CA LEU A 65 2.52 12.06 0.68
C LEU A 65 3.90 12.67 0.92
N LYS A 66 4.93 12.05 0.34
CA LYS A 66 6.29 12.53 0.47
C LYS A 66 6.44 13.93 -0.13
N GLU A 67 5.80 14.16 -1.27
CA GLU A 67 5.79 15.47 -1.93
C GLU A 67 5.13 16.54 -1.05
N LEU A 68 3.97 16.21 -0.46
CA LEU A 68 3.26 17.15 0.42
C LEU A 68 4.06 17.45 1.67
N ASN A 69 4.67 16.44 2.29
CA ASN A 69 5.50 16.63 3.48
C ASN A 69 6.74 17.46 3.15
N LYS A 70 7.32 17.27 1.98
CA LYS A 70 8.47 18.04 1.54
C LYS A 70 8.13 19.52 1.42
N LYS A 71 6.96 19.85 0.89
CA LYS A 71 6.51 21.24 0.78
C LYS A 71 6.37 21.88 2.15
N GLU A 72 5.85 21.16 3.13
CA GLU A 72 5.76 21.66 4.49
C GLU A 72 7.14 21.88 5.11
N GLN A 73 8.06 20.95 4.89
CA GLN A 73 9.43 21.07 5.39
C GLN A 73 10.15 22.27 4.75
N ASP A 74 9.96 22.46 3.46
CA ASP A 74 10.56 23.61 2.77
C ASP A 74 10.02 24.92 3.34
N ASN A 75 8.74 24.99 3.68
CA ASN A 75 8.17 26.16 4.31
C ASN A 75 8.76 26.42 5.69
N VAL A 76 8.99 25.37 6.45
CA VAL A 76 9.61 25.49 7.78
C VAL A 76 11.04 25.96 7.66
N GLN A 77 11.77 25.46 6.69
CA GLN A 77 13.17 25.86 6.48
C GLN A 77 13.33 27.32 6.10
N ARG A 78 12.31 27.92 5.50
CA ARG A 78 12.36 29.33 5.12
C ARG A 78 12.38 30.28 6.31
N PHE A 79 11.98 29.81 7.47
CA PHE A 79 11.93 30.63 8.68
C PHE A 79 13.24 30.60 9.46
N GLU A 80 14.18 29.80 9.03
CA GLU A 80 15.51 29.79 9.61
C GLU A 80 16.40 30.83 8.91
#